data_d3261717bfb9996825955db5f47ba83a
#
_entry.id   d3261717bfb9996825955db5f47ba83a
#
_cell.length_a   1.000
_cell.length_b   1.000
_cell.length_c   1.000
_cell.angle_alpha   90.00
_cell.angle_beta   90.00
_cell.angle_gamma   90.00
#
_symmetry.space_group_name_H-M   'P 1'
#
loop_
_entity.id
_entity.type
_entity.pdbx_description
1 polymer ?
#
loop_
_entity_poly.entity_id
_entity_poly.type
_entity_poly.pdbx_seq_one_letter_code
_entity_poly.pdbx_strand_id
1 'polypeptide(L)'
;TATQRAALEAALPGRFRFFEDRDDADYIYSVESFATLSGKKLHGKRNFCNRFETAHDWRYEALSPAGFDDCRSLLQSWDAEKNGGNAEENEAIERMFQYWDELGMTGGILYADGRPAAFTAGERLGSDTIDVHFEKALDDLPGAYPMIAREFARHLQKDCPEIRYLNREEDM
;
A
#
# COMPACT_ATOMS: atom_id res chain seq x y z
N THR A 1 11.62 4.91 -15.95
CA THR A 1 11.14 6.30 -16.16
C THR A 1 11.85 6.96 -17.33
N ALA A 2 11.28 8.05 -17.89
CA ALA A 2 11.92 8.82 -18.96
C ALA A 2 13.30 9.36 -18.54
N THR A 3 13.46 9.76 -17.28
CA THR A 3 14.73 10.24 -16.73
C THR A 3 15.79 9.13 -16.66
N GLN A 4 15.42 7.94 -16.20
CA GLN A 4 16.32 6.77 -16.16
C GLN A 4 16.73 6.35 -17.57
N ARG A 5 15.79 6.33 -18.52
CA ARG A 5 16.07 6.05 -19.93
C ARG A 5 17.11 7.04 -20.50
N ALA A 6 16.90 8.35 -20.29
CA ALA A 6 17.82 9.36 -20.75
C ALA A 6 19.23 9.21 -20.13
N ALA A 7 19.31 8.88 -18.83
CA ALA A 7 20.58 8.63 -18.15
C ALA A 7 21.30 7.40 -18.71
N LEU A 8 20.59 6.29 -18.96
CA LEU A 8 21.15 5.07 -19.55
C LEU A 8 21.63 5.31 -20.99
N GLU A 9 20.84 6.02 -21.81
CA GLU A 9 21.24 6.35 -23.18
C GLU A 9 22.45 7.26 -23.25
N ALA A 10 22.56 8.22 -22.32
CA ALA A 10 23.73 9.09 -22.21
C ALA A 10 25.00 8.34 -21.73
N ALA A 11 24.86 7.42 -20.78
CA ALA A 11 25.98 6.66 -20.23
C ALA A 11 26.47 5.55 -21.18
N LEU A 12 25.57 4.90 -21.91
CA LEU A 12 25.82 3.72 -22.73
C LEU A 12 25.06 3.81 -24.07
N PRO A 13 25.43 4.73 -24.97
CA PRO A 13 24.68 4.98 -26.22
C PRO A 13 24.51 3.72 -27.07
N GLY A 14 23.29 3.45 -27.50
CA GLY A 14 22.95 2.35 -28.40
C GLY A 14 23.11 0.94 -27.81
N ARG A 15 23.38 0.82 -26.50
CA ARG A 15 23.54 -0.48 -25.82
C ARG A 15 22.21 -1.10 -25.39
N PHE A 16 21.15 -0.31 -25.26
CA PHE A 16 19.85 -0.73 -24.79
C PHE A 16 18.78 -0.52 -25.87
N ARG A 17 17.82 -1.44 -25.88
CA ARG A 17 16.54 -1.27 -26.56
C ARG A 17 15.49 -1.01 -25.50
N PHE A 18 14.71 0.06 -25.64
CA PHE A 18 13.63 0.40 -24.73
C PHE A 18 12.30 0.04 -25.39
N PHE A 19 11.47 -0.65 -24.65
CA PHE A 19 10.10 -0.97 -25.04
C PHE A 19 9.17 -0.27 -24.04
N GLU A 20 8.05 0.21 -24.52
CA GLU A 20 6.97 0.72 -23.69
C GLU A 20 5.83 -0.28 -23.79
N ASP A 21 5.45 -0.87 -22.63
CA ASP A 21 4.25 -1.65 -22.50
C ASP A 21 3.32 -0.93 -21.53
N ARG A 22 2.05 -0.84 -21.90
CA ARG A 22 1.05 -0.19 -21.05
C ARG A 22 0.70 -1.07 -19.85
N ASP A 23 0.80 -2.38 -20.01
CA ASP A 23 0.46 -3.33 -18.98
C ASP A 23 1.52 -3.32 -17.84
N ASP A 24 2.75 -2.87 -18.15
CA ASP A 24 3.83 -2.62 -17.18
C ASP A 24 3.76 -1.22 -16.53
N ALA A 25 2.65 -0.51 -16.67
CA ALA A 25 2.55 0.86 -16.19
C ALA A 25 2.01 0.91 -14.75
N ASP A 26 2.78 1.56 -13.88
CA ASP A 26 2.39 1.78 -12.48
C ASP A 26 1.14 2.66 -12.34
N TYR A 27 0.34 2.37 -11.34
CA TYR A 27 -0.79 3.20 -10.92
C TYR A 27 -0.37 4.25 -9.91
N ILE A 28 -0.29 5.50 -10.33
CA ILE A 28 0.07 6.63 -9.48
C ILE A 28 -1.17 7.39 -9.05
N TYR A 29 -1.33 7.57 -7.74
CA TYR A 29 -2.43 8.30 -7.14
C TYR A 29 -1.91 9.46 -6.31
N SER A 30 -2.65 10.57 -6.24
CA SER A 30 -2.33 11.61 -5.26
C SER A 30 -2.77 11.18 -3.86
N VAL A 31 -1.92 11.44 -2.87
CA VAL A 31 -2.22 11.21 -1.45
C VAL A 31 -3.51 11.94 -1.05
N GLU A 32 -3.71 13.18 -1.54
CA GLU A 32 -4.93 13.96 -1.30
C GLU A 32 -6.19 13.24 -1.80
N SER A 33 -6.14 12.63 -2.99
CA SER A 33 -7.31 11.93 -3.55
C SER A 33 -7.71 10.72 -2.73
N PHE A 34 -6.73 9.98 -2.18
CA PHE A 34 -6.99 8.84 -1.31
C PHE A 34 -7.45 9.28 0.09
N ALA A 35 -6.82 10.30 0.66
CA ALA A 35 -7.17 10.81 1.99
C ALA A 35 -8.61 11.37 2.06
N THR A 36 -9.05 12.04 0.98
CA THR A 36 -10.38 12.68 0.94
C THR A 36 -11.46 11.82 0.30
N LEU A 37 -11.08 10.91 -0.60
CA LEU A 37 -11.97 10.14 -1.48
C LEU A 37 -12.99 11.04 -2.19
N SER A 38 -12.59 12.26 -2.54
CA SER A 38 -13.46 13.25 -3.15
C SER A 38 -13.76 12.95 -4.62
N GLY A 39 -14.84 13.51 -5.13
CA GLY A 39 -15.25 13.38 -6.52
C GLY A 39 -16.10 12.15 -6.83
N LYS A 40 -16.66 12.15 -8.04
CA LYS A 40 -17.63 11.13 -8.50
C LYS A 40 -16.97 9.76 -8.69
N LYS A 41 -15.72 9.73 -9.16
CA LYS A 41 -14.99 8.47 -9.43
C LYS A 41 -14.71 7.66 -8.14
N LEU A 42 -14.52 8.34 -7.00
CA LEU A 42 -14.21 7.71 -5.72
C LEU A 42 -15.44 7.54 -4.81
N HIS A 43 -16.64 7.85 -5.31
CA HIS A 43 -17.88 7.72 -4.54
C HIS A 43 -18.10 6.32 -3.99
N GLY A 44 -17.83 5.28 -4.77
CA GLY A 44 -17.95 3.88 -4.33
C GLY A 44 -17.01 3.58 -3.15
N LYS A 45 -15.72 3.93 -3.27
CA LYS A 45 -14.73 3.74 -2.19
C LYS A 45 -15.13 4.50 -0.92
N ARG A 46 -15.58 5.76 -1.06
CA ARG A 46 -16.08 6.54 0.07
C ARG A 46 -17.29 5.90 0.77
N ASN A 47 -18.22 5.34 0.01
CA ASN A 47 -19.37 4.63 0.59
C ASN A 47 -18.95 3.38 1.35
N PHE A 48 -17.98 2.63 0.86
CA PHE A 48 -17.42 1.48 1.58
C PHE A 48 -16.76 1.92 2.90
N CYS A 49 -15.96 2.98 2.89
CA CYS A 49 -15.38 3.53 4.11
C CYS A 49 -16.46 3.96 5.11
N ASN A 50 -17.49 4.71 4.68
CA ASN A 50 -18.56 5.17 5.56
C ASN A 50 -19.34 4.00 6.20
N ARG A 51 -19.56 2.94 5.43
CA ARG A 51 -20.23 1.73 5.96
C ARG A 51 -19.34 1.01 6.98
N PHE A 52 -18.05 0.88 6.69
CA PHE A 52 -17.09 0.29 7.60
C PHE A 52 -17.04 1.05 8.93
N GLU A 53 -16.92 2.38 8.88
CA GLU A 53 -16.92 3.25 10.06
C GLU A 53 -18.19 3.13 10.91
N THR A 54 -19.33 2.87 10.27
CA THR A 54 -20.61 2.73 10.97
C THR A 54 -20.80 1.34 11.56
N ALA A 55 -20.22 0.32 10.91
CA ALA A 55 -20.44 -1.08 11.24
C ALA A 55 -19.48 -1.63 12.30
N HIS A 56 -18.29 -1.01 12.44
CA HIS A 56 -17.21 -1.56 13.26
C HIS A 56 -16.67 -0.54 14.25
N ASP A 57 -16.23 -1.02 15.41
CA ASP A 57 -15.32 -0.29 16.29
C ASP A 57 -13.91 -0.40 15.70
N TRP A 58 -13.44 0.67 15.06
CA TRP A 58 -12.22 0.64 14.27
C TRP A 58 -11.16 1.62 14.75
N ARG A 59 -9.91 1.30 14.52
CA ARG A 59 -8.78 2.21 14.71
C ARG A 59 -7.70 1.94 13.66
N TYR A 60 -6.95 2.99 13.35
CA TYR A 60 -5.74 2.93 12.52
C TYR A 60 -4.53 3.22 13.40
N GLU A 61 -3.45 2.49 13.19
CA GLU A 61 -2.16 2.73 13.80
C GLU A 61 -1.08 2.74 12.72
N ALA A 62 -0.08 3.65 12.87
CA ALA A 62 1.13 3.57 12.05
C ALA A 62 1.83 2.24 12.34
N LEU A 63 2.25 1.53 11.30
CA LEU A 63 2.89 0.24 11.45
C LEU A 63 4.32 0.43 12.00
N SER A 64 4.63 -0.36 13.00
CA SER A 64 5.92 -0.44 13.66
C SER A 64 6.21 -1.89 14.04
N PRO A 65 7.42 -2.23 14.50
CA PRO A 65 7.73 -3.60 14.94
C PRO A 65 6.76 -4.21 15.94
N ALA A 66 6.11 -3.38 16.77
CA ALA A 66 5.09 -3.84 17.72
C ALA A 66 3.83 -4.40 17.06
N GLY A 67 3.54 -4.02 15.82
CA GLY A 67 2.36 -4.47 15.05
C GLY A 67 2.64 -5.65 14.10
N PHE A 68 3.89 -6.12 13.98
CA PHE A 68 4.22 -7.17 12.99
C PHE A 68 3.54 -8.50 13.27
N ASP A 69 3.37 -8.88 14.55
CA ASP A 69 2.69 -10.12 14.90
C ASP A 69 1.20 -10.07 14.56
N ASP A 70 0.58 -8.91 14.67
CA ASP A 70 -0.80 -8.68 14.21
C ASP A 70 -0.91 -8.79 12.68
N CYS A 71 0.06 -8.25 11.94
CA CYS A 71 0.13 -8.43 10.48
C CYS A 71 0.30 -9.91 10.09
N ARG A 72 1.14 -10.67 10.80
CA ARG A 72 1.31 -12.12 10.58
C ARG A 72 0.02 -12.88 10.83
N SER A 73 -0.70 -12.54 11.90
CA SER A 73 -2.00 -13.14 12.22
C SER A 73 -3.03 -12.86 11.12
N LEU A 74 -3.04 -11.63 10.58
CA LEU A 74 -3.90 -11.26 9.46
C LEU A 74 -3.55 -12.06 8.20
N LEU A 75 -2.26 -12.20 7.86
CA LEU A 75 -1.79 -12.98 6.70
C LEU A 75 -2.22 -14.44 6.80
N GLN A 76 -2.07 -15.06 7.97
CA GLN A 76 -2.53 -16.45 8.18
C GLN A 76 -4.03 -16.60 7.93
N SER A 77 -4.84 -15.63 8.38
CA SER A 77 -6.28 -15.62 8.14
C SER A 77 -6.60 -15.42 6.66
N TRP A 78 -5.92 -14.48 6.00
CA TRP A 78 -6.07 -14.19 4.58
C TRP A 78 -5.68 -15.39 3.70
N ASP A 79 -4.57 -16.05 4.00
CA ASP A 79 -4.11 -17.26 3.29
C ASP A 79 -5.11 -18.41 3.43
N ALA A 80 -5.70 -18.58 4.62
CA ALA A 80 -6.73 -19.59 4.85
C ALA A 80 -7.99 -19.33 4.02
N GLU A 81 -8.41 -18.07 3.86
CA GLU A 81 -9.53 -17.68 3.00
C GLU A 81 -9.27 -17.94 1.51
N LYS A 82 -8.02 -17.78 1.06
CA LYS A 82 -7.60 -17.94 -0.34
C LYS A 82 -7.15 -19.35 -0.73
N ASN A 83 -7.37 -20.37 0.13
CA ASN A 83 -6.95 -21.76 -0.09
C ASN A 83 -5.44 -21.98 -0.24
N GLY A 84 -4.65 -21.23 0.51
CA GLY A 84 -3.19 -21.33 0.57
C GLY A 84 -2.52 -20.19 -0.18
N GLY A 85 -2.10 -19.19 0.52
CA GLY A 85 -1.51 -17.95 0.01
C GLY A 85 -0.30 -18.10 -0.91
N ASN A 86 0.31 -16.98 -1.28
CA ASN A 86 1.52 -16.96 -2.08
C ASN A 86 2.76 -17.05 -1.16
N ALA A 87 3.43 -18.23 -1.14
CA ALA A 87 4.59 -18.45 -0.29
C ALA A 87 5.75 -17.49 -0.58
N GLU A 88 5.94 -17.08 -1.83
CA GLU A 88 6.99 -16.12 -2.24
C GLU A 88 6.66 -14.71 -1.70
N GLU A 89 5.40 -14.30 -1.78
CA GLU A 89 4.93 -13.03 -1.24
C GLU A 89 5.05 -13.01 0.30
N ASN A 90 4.67 -14.09 0.97
CA ASN A 90 4.81 -14.21 2.42
C ASN A 90 6.28 -14.14 2.86
N GLU A 91 7.21 -14.77 2.11
CA GLU A 91 8.65 -14.63 2.36
C GLU A 91 9.12 -13.19 2.16
N ALA A 92 8.64 -12.50 1.13
CA ALA A 92 8.96 -11.09 0.88
C ALA A 92 8.47 -10.19 2.02
N ILE A 93 7.25 -10.42 2.53
CA ILE A 93 6.68 -9.68 3.69
C ILE A 93 7.51 -9.94 4.96
N GLU A 94 7.93 -11.18 5.22
CA GLU A 94 8.78 -11.48 6.38
C GLU A 94 10.16 -10.82 6.27
N ARG A 95 10.74 -10.76 5.07
CA ARG A 95 11.99 -10.02 4.83
C ARG A 95 11.80 -8.52 5.04
N MET A 96 10.68 -7.96 4.59
CA MET A 96 10.32 -6.57 4.84
C MET A 96 10.27 -6.27 6.34
N PHE A 97 9.62 -7.11 7.14
CA PHE A 97 9.56 -6.94 8.60
C PHE A 97 10.94 -7.04 9.24
N GLN A 98 11.77 -7.98 8.77
CA GLN A 98 13.14 -8.17 9.29
C GLN A 98 14.04 -6.96 9.05
N TYR A 99 13.90 -6.30 7.90
CA TYR A 99 14.76 -5.19 7.45
C TYR A 99 14.01 -3.85 7.43
N TRP A 100 12.95 -3.72 8.22
CA TRP A 100 12.03 -2.57 8.22
C TRP A 100 12.75 -1.22 8.29
N ASP A 101 13.67 -1.07 9.24
CA ASP A 101 14.39 0.19 9.45
C ASP A 101 15.45 0.42 8.35
N GLU A 102 16.17 -0.63 7.94
CA GLU A 102 17.20 -0.55 6.91
C GLU A 102 16.60 -0.19 5.54
N LEU A 103 15.41 -0.71 5.24
CA LEU A 103 14.68 -0.41 4.01
C LEU A 103 13.97 0.95 4.09
N GLY A 104 13.87 1.56 5.26
CA GLY A 104 13.13 2.80 5.44
C GLY A 104 11.63 2.64 5.20
N MET A 105 11.09 1.50 5.59
CA MET A 105 9.68 1.15 5.39
C MET A 105 8.75 2.06 6.18
N THR A 106 7.57 2.29 5.63
CA THR A 106 6.44 2.95 6.27
C THR A 106 5.17 2.16 6.00
N GLY A 107 4.18 2.29 6.86
CA GLY A 107 2.94 1.54 6.68
C GLY A 107 1.89 1.86 7.73
N GLY A 108 0.81 1.11 7.67
CA GLY A 108 -0.28 1.20 8.62
C GLY A 108 -1.00 -0.11 8.82
N ILE A 109 -1.62 -0.26 9.96
CA ILE A 109 -2.50 -1.37 10.31
C ILE A 109 -3.86 -0.84 10.74
N LEU A 110 -4.90 -1.45 10.23
CA LEU A 110 -6.30 -1.18 10.54
C LEU A 110 -6.83 -2.30 11.43
N TYR A 111 -7.47 -1.93 12.51
CA TYR A 111 -8.20 -2.87 13.38
C TYR A 111 -9.69 -2.63 13.26
N ALA A 112 -10.47 -3.71 13.38
CA ALA A 112 -11.90 -3.69 13.48
C ALA A 112 -12.37 -4.67 14.56
N ASP A 113 -13.22 -4.22 15.48
CA ASP A 113 -13.80 -5.04 16.54
C ASP A 113 -12.74 -5.79 17.37
N GLY A 114 -11.59 -5.13 17.59
CA GLY A 114 -10.49 -5.65 18.40
C GLY A 114 -9.54 -6.60 17.68
N ARG A 115 -9.70 -6.88 16.36
CA ARG A 115 -8.79 -7.73 15.56
C ARG A 115 -8.16 -6.97 14.39
N PRO A 116 -6.97 -7.40 13.91
CA PRO A 116 -6.40 -6.87 12.68
C PRO A 116 -7.35 -7.12 11.50
N ALA A 117 -7.59 -6.08 10.70
CA ALA A 117 -8.52 -6.09 9.57
C ALA A 117 -7.84 -5.89 8.22
N ALA A 118 -6.81 -5.03 8.21
CA ALA A 118 -6.00 -4.76 7.02
C ALA A 118 -4.64 -4.18 7.41
N PHE A 119 -3.63 -4.33 6.56
CA PHE A 119 -2.39 -3.56 6.66
C PHE A 119 -1.91 -3.14 5.28
N THR A 120 -1.07 -2.11 5.26
CA THR A 120 -0.34 -1.64 4.08
C THR A 120 1.09 -1.33 4.46
N ALA A 121 2.03 -1.56 3.55
CA ALA A 121 3.43 -1.21 3.74
C ALA A 121 4.08 -0.85 2.40
N GLY A 122 5.00 0.11 2.45
CA GLY A 122 5.75 0.59 1.31
C GLY A 122 7.00 1.34 1.73
N GLU A 123 7.76 1.79 0.77
CA GLU A 123 8.98 2.56 0.98
C GLU A 123 8.98 3.85 0.15
N ARG A 124 9.93 4.74 0.45
CA ARG A 124 10.05 6.00 -0.26
C ARG A 124 10.69 5.80 -1.63
N LEU A 125 9.95 6.11 -2.69
CA LEU A 125 10.42 6.17 -4.06
C LEU A 125 10.68 7.63 -4.46
N GLY A 126 11.90 8.10 -4.18
CA GLY A 126 12.26 9.49 -4.47
C GLY A 126 11.83 10.48 -3.39
N SER A 127 11.57 11.75 -3.77
CA SER A 127 11.36 12.84 -2.81
C SER A 127 9.93 13.01 -2.33
N ASP A 128 8.94 12.58 -3.12
CA ASP A 128 7.53 12.91 -2.90
C ASP A 128 6.55 11.75 -3.16
N THR A 129 7.06 10.53 -3.27
CA THR A 129 6.27 9.34 -3.59
C THR A 129 6.58 8.21 -2.60
N ILE A 130 5.56 7.50 -2.16
CA ILE A 130 5.68 6.19 -1.50
C ILE A 130 5.30 5.12 -2.51
N ASP A 131 6.11 4.08 -2.62
CA ASP A 131 5.85 2.86 -3.36
C ASP A 131 5.21 1.85 -2.41
N VAL A 132 3.98 1.46 -2.68
CA VAL A 132 3.19 0.56 -1.82
C VAL A 132 3.33 -0.86 -2.35
N HIS A 133 4.18 -1.66 -1.71
CA HIS A 133 4.44 -3.03 -2.11
C HIS A 133 3.39 -4.02 -1.62
N PHE A 134 2.85 -3.78 -0.43
CA PHE A 134 1.91 -4.72 0.18
C PHE A 134 0.67 -4.00 0.71
N GLU A 135 -0.50 -4.50 0.34
CA GLU A 135 -1.77 -4.10 0.92
C GLU A 135 -2.67 -5.33 1.03
N LYS A 136 -2.98 -5.73 2.26
CA LYS A 136 -3.80 -6.90 2.57
C LYS A 136 -4.98 -6.51 3.45
N ALA A 137 -6.14 -7.06 3.16
CA ALA A 137 -7.34 -6.89 3.97
C ALA A 137 -8.17 -8.17 3.95
N LEU A 138 -8.86 -8.46 5.04
CA LEU A 138 -9.75 -9.61 5.15
C LEU A 138 -11.02 -9.41 4.31
N ASP A 139 -11.42 -10.44 3.57
CA ASP A 139 -12.59 -10.40 2.67
C ASP A 139 -13.91 -10.35 3.45
N ASP A 140 -13.95 -10.90 4.67
CA ASP A 140 -15.11 -10.88 5.55
C ASP A 140 -15.41 -9.49 6.16
N LEU A 141 -14.56 -8.49 5.90
CA LEU A 141 -14.70 -7.11 6.34
C LEU A 141 -14.83 -6.13 5.14
N PRO A 142 -16.03 -6.05 4.52
CA PRO A 142 -16.24 -5.20 3.36
C PRO A 142 -15.92 -3.73 3.64
N GLY A 143 -14.99 -3.18 2.89
CA GLY A 143 -14.52 -1.81 3.08
C GLY A 143 -13.16 -1.70 3.77
N ALA A 144 -12.57 -2.78 4.28
CA ALA A 144 -11.25 -2.74 4.91
C ALA A 144 -10.15 -2.25 3.95
N TYR A 145 -10.13 -2.70 2.68
CA TYR A 145 -9.20 -2.20 1.66
C TYR A 145 -9.27 -0.69 1.45
N PRO A 146 -10.41 -0.08 1.09
CA PRO A 146 -10.46 1.37 0.94
C PRO A 146 -10.24 2.12 2.25
N MET A 147 -10.51 1.51 3.41
CA MET A 147 -10.23 2.11 4.71
C MET A 147 -8.73 2.20 4.98
N ILE A 148 -7.99 1.10 4.83
CA ILE A 148 -6.54 1.12 5.07
C ILE A 148 -5.83 2.08 4.11
N ALA A 149 -6.19 2.08 2.83
CA ALA A 149 -5.63 3.00 1.84
C ALA A 149 -5.92 4.48 2.19
N ARG A 150 -7.14 4.80 2.64
CA ARG A 150 -7.52 6.16 3.05
C ARG A 150 -6.78 6.60 4.31
N GLU A 151 -6.75 5.77 5.33
CA GLU A 151 -6.13 6.14 6.60
C GLU A 151 -4.60 6.23 6.48
N PHE A 152 -3.99 5.39 5.69
CA PHE A 152 -2.56 5.52 5.36
C PHE A 152 -2.27 6.84 4.63
N ALA A 153 -3.10 7.21 3.64
CA ALA A 153 -2.96 8.50 2.96
C ALA A 153 -3.13 9.69 3.92
N ARG A 154 -4.07 9.62 4.87
CA ARG A 154 -4.26 10.64 5.91
C ARG A 154 -3.06 10.73 6.87
N HIS A 155 -2.51 9.57 7.25
CA HIS A 155 -1.29 9.51 8.04
C HIS A 155 -0.13 10.21 7.32
N LEU A 156 0.09 9.90 6.04
CA LEU A 156 1.14 10.54 5.24
C LEU A 156 0.94 12.05 5.13
N GLN A 157 -0.29 12.53 4.91
CA GLN A 157 -0.56 13.97 4.87
C GLN A 157 -0.18 14.69 6.16
N LYS A 158 -0.38 14.03 7.30
CA LYS A 158 -0.11 14.60 8.61
C LYS A 158 1.37 14.57 8.97
N ASP A 159 2.01 13.41 8.79
CA ASP A 159 3.32 13.12 9.36
C ASP A 159 4.46 13.20 8.32
N CYS A 160 4.13 13.16 7.02
CA CYS A 160 5.07 13.24 5.89
C CYS A 160 4.49 14.16 4.78
N PRO A 161 4.26 15.45 5.04
CA PRO A 161 3.54 16.35 4.13
C PRO A 161 4.25 16.58 2.79
N GLU A 162 5.54 16.24 2.67
CA GLU A 162 6.27 16.25 1.41
C GLU A 162 5.86 15.12 0.47
N ILE A 163 5.25 14.03 0.98
CA ILE A 163 4.75 12.92 0.17
C ILE A 163 3.42 13.31 -0.48
N ARG A 164 3.42 13.34 -1.80
CA ARG A 164 2.28 13.77 -2.62
C ARG A 164 1.63 12.63 -3.39
N TYR A 165 2.37 11.55 -3.64
CA TYR A 165 1.93 10.45 -4.47
C TYR A 165 2.11 9.10 -3.78
N LEU A 166 1.19 8.19 -4.13
CA LEU A 166 1.29 6.76 -3.87
C LEU A 166 1.44 6.07 -5.22
N ASN A 167 2.53 5.35 -5.41
CA ASN A 167 2.68 4.35 -6.44
C ASN A 167 2.10 3.04 -5.89
N ARG A 168 1.28 2.35 -6.65
CA ARG A 168 0.70 1.07 -6.26
C ARG A 168 1.12 -0.04 -7.23
N GLU A 169 2.25 0.19 -7.90
CA GLU A 169 2.80 -0.73 -8.87
C GLU A 169 1.80 -1.09 -9.98
N GLU A 170 2.08 -2.09 -10.76
CA GLU A 170 1.16 -2.64 -11.74
C GLU A 170 0.09 -3.51 -11.07
N ASP A 171 -1.12 -3.49 -11.62
CA ASP A 171 -2.22 -4.35 -11.16
C ASP A 171 -2.11 -5.68 -11.94
N MET A 172 -1.47 -6.67 -11.32
CA MET A 172 -1.30 -8.01 -11.89
C MET A 172 -2.52 -8.89 -11.66
#